data_bc78ae8068fc0fd17f5abe29807e1041
#
_entry.id   bc78ae8068fc0fd17f5abe29807e1041
#
_cell.length_a   1.000
_cell.length_b   1.000
_cell.length_c   1.000
_cell.angle_alpha   90.00
_cell.angle_beta   90.00
_cell.angle_gamma   90.00
#
_symmetry.space_group_name_H-M   'P 1'
#
loop_
_entity.id
_entity.type
_entity.pdbx_description
1 polymer ?
#
loop_
_entity_poly.entity_id
_entity_poly.type
_entity_poly.pdbx_seq_one_letter_code
_entity_poly.pdbx_strand_id
1 'polypeptide(L)'
;MARLQEYYKQTVVPDLLTKFGYKSIMEVPRITKITLNMGVGEAVGDKKVLDHAVGDLTKIAGQKPVVTKARKAIAGFKIREGYPIGCMLTLRGNRMYEFLDRLVTIAMPRIRDFRGISGKGFDGRGNYNVGVKEQIIFPEIEYDKIDVLRGMNISITTTAKTDEEAKALLAAFKFPFKN
;
A
#
# COMPACT_ATOMS: atom_id res chain seq x y z
N MET A 1 -4.60 20.81 1.08
CA MET A 1 -3.60 19.98 0.35
C MET A 1 -2.93 19.08 1.38
N ALA A 2 -2.61 17.82 1.06
CA ALA A 2 -1.98 16.92 2.02
C ALA A 2 -0.54 17.37 2.33
N ARG A 3 -0.10 17.26 3.58
CA ARG A 3 1.24 17.67 4.05
C ARG A 3 2.36 17.08 3.18
N LEU A 4 2.32 15.79 2.88
CA LEU A 4 3.34 15.15 2.05
C LEU A 4 3.32 15.58 0.58
N GLN A 5 2.20 16.05 0.07
CA GLN A 5 2.12 16.59 -1.28
C GLN A 5 2.86 17.93 -1.39
N GLU A 6 2.74 18.78 -0.38
CA GLU A 6 3.51 20.03 -0.29
C GLU A 6 5.00 19.74 -0.11
N TYR A 7 5.33 18.84 0.79
CA TYR A 7 6.69 18.37 1.02
C TYR A 7 7.34 17.82 -0.27
N TYR A 8 6.60 17.04 -1.06
CA TYR A 8 7.07 16.56 -2.35
C TYR A 8 7.47 17.71 -3.27
N LYS A 9 6.59 18.72 -3.43
CA LYS A 9 6.84 19.85 -4.33
C LYS A 9 7.99 20.74 -3.87
N GLN A 10 8.11 20.99 -2.57
CA GLN A 10 9.06 21.94 -2.01
C GLN A 10 10.44 21.33 -1.77
N THR A 11 10.53 20.07 -1.40
CA THR A 11 11.77 19.44 -0.97
C THR A 11 12.19 18.29 -1.88
N VAL A 12 11.31 17.33 -2.13
CA VAL A 12 11.67 16.09 -2.83
C VAL A 12 12.02 16.35 -4.30
N VAL A 13 11.26 17.20 -4.97
CA VAL A 13 11.48 17.51 -6.40
C VAL A 13 12.85 18.17 -6.62
N PRO A 14 13.26 19.24 -5.90
CA PRO A 14 14.58 19.83 -6.05
C PRO A 14 15.72 18.85 -5.73
N ASP A 15 15.58 18.06 -4.67
CA ASP A 15 16.59 17.09 -4.25
C ASP A 15 16.83 16.00 -5.30
N LEU A 16 15.76 15.42 -5.85
CA LEU A 16 15.87 14.38 -6.87
C LEU A 16 16.36 14.95 -8.21
N LEU A 17 15.93 16.17 -8.55
CA LEU A 17 16.39 16.85 -9.76
C LEU A 17 17.92 17.01 -9.74
N THR A 18 18.47 17.43 -8.61
CA THR A 18 19.91 17.58 -8.43
C THR A 18 20.63 16.24 -8.39
N LYS A 19 20.06 15.26 -7.68
CA LYS A 19 20.68 13.94 -7.47
C LYS A 19 20.84 13.14 -8.77
N PHE A 20 19.83 13.16 -9.63
CA PHE A 20 19.80 12.39 -10.88
C PHE A 20 20.08 13.23 -12.12
N GLY A 21 20.21 14.54 -11.99
CA GLY A 21 20.53 15.43 -13.11
C GLY A 21 19.43 15.52 -14.16
N TYR A 22 18.16 15.48 -13.76
CA TYR A 22 17.04 15.60 -14.69
C TYR A 22 17.03 16.96 -15.38
N LYS A 23 16.65 16.98 -16.66
CA LYS A 23 16.56 18.21 -17.47
C LYS A 23 15.30 19.02 -17.20
N SER A 24 14.24 18.35 -16.75
CA SER A 24 12.95 18.97 -16.50
C SER A 24 12.34 18.45 -15.20
N ILE A 25 11.58 19.30 -14.51
CA ILE A 25 10.79 18.94 -13.34
C ILE A 25 9.79 17.82 -13.65
N MET A 26 9.34 17.73 -14.90
CA MET A 26 8.39 16.69 -15.35
C MET A 26 9.03 15.29 -15.43
N GLU A 27 10.35 15.18 -15.44
CA GLU A 27 11.07 13.90 -15.42
C GLU A 27 11.21 13.33 -14.01
N VAL A 28 11.07 14.17 -12.99
CA VAL A 28 11.21 13.75 -11.59
C VAL A 28 10.17 12.70 -11.26
N PRO A 29 10.57 11.54 -10.69
CA PRO A 29 9.64 10.49 -10.34
C PRO A 29 8.64 10.95 -9.29
N ARG A 30 7.40 10.49 -9.44
CA ARG A 30 6.30 10.79 -8.52
C ARG A 30 5.48 9.54 -8.25
N ILE A 31 4.83 9.49 -7.11
CA ILE A 31 3.86 8.43 -6.79
C ILE A 31 2.57 8.73 -7.55
N THR A 32 2.07 7.76 -8.31
CA THR A 32 0.84 7.90 -9.10
C THR A 32 -0.37 7.33 -8.39
N LYS A 33 -0.21 6.17 -7.75
CA LYS A 33 -1.27 5.50 -7.00
C LYS A 33 -0.70 4.58 -5.93
N ILE A 34 -1.50 4.30 -4.92
CA ILE A 34 -1.25 3.23 -3.95
C ILE A 34 -2.44 2.28 -4.01
N THR A 35 -2.16 1.00 -4.25
CA THR A 35 -3.18 -0.04 -4.28
C THR A 35 -3.07 -0.87 -3.01
N LEU A 36 -4.19 -1.02 -2.31
CA LEU A 36 -4.32 -1.90 -1.15
C LEU A 36 -5.11 -3.14 -1.57
N ASN A 37 -4.58 -4.30 -1.26
CA ASN A 37 -5.24 -5.57 -1.53
C ASN A 37 -5.24 -6.46 -0.29
N MET A 38 -6.39 -7.03 -0.01
CA MET A 38 -6.57 -7.98 1.08
C MET A 38 -7.17 -9.27 0.51
N GLY A 39 -6.37 -10.33 0.48
CA GLY A 39 -6.82 -11.66 0.07
C GLY A 39 -7.51 -12.36 1.24
N VAL A 40 -8.72 -12.84 1.03
CA VAL A 40 -9.56 -13.49 2.06
C VAL A 40 -10.01 -14.85 1.53
N GLY A 41 -9.10 -15.83 1.55
CA GLY A 41 -9.40 -17.21 1.10
C GLY A 41 -10.49 -17.90 1.93
N GLU A 42 -10.60 -17.54 3.20
CA GLU A 42 -11.61 -18.06 4.14
C GLU A 42 -13.04 -17.68 3.75
N ALA A 43 -13.22 -16.63 2.93
CA ALA A 43 -14.53 -16.21 2.42
C ALA A 43 -15.25 -17.27 1.57
N VAL A 44 -14.54 -18.29 1.13
CA VAL A 44 -15.12 -19.47 0.45
C VAL A 44 -16.06 -20.24 1.40
N GLY A 45 -15.69 -20.33 2.66
CA GLY A 45 -16.50 -21.00 3.70
C GLY A 45 -17.52 -20.07 4.37
N ASP A 46 -17.14 -18.84 4.65
CA ASP A 46 -17.98 -17.85 5.32
C ASP A 46 -17.86 -16.46 4.68
N LYS A 47 -18.96 -16.01 4.09
CA LYS A 47 -19.04 -14.69 3.44
C LYS A 47 -18.89 -13.51 4.43
N LYS A 48 -19.26 -13.69 5.70
CA LYS A 48 -19.14 -12.64 6.72
C LYS A 48 -17.71 -12.21 6.95
N VAL A 49 -16.75 -13.13 6.79
CA VAL A 49 -15.32 -12.85 6.91
C VAL A 49 -14.87 -11.79 5.89
N LEU A 50 -15.44 -11.84 4.69
CA LEU A 50 -15.17 -10.83 3.66
C LEU A 50 -15.77 -9.47 4.00
N ASP A 51 -16.98 -9.43 4.58
CA ASP A 51 -17.61 -8.18 4.99
C ASP A 51 -16.79 -7.47 6.08
N HIS A 52 -16.22 -8.24 7.01
CA HIS A 52 -15.29 -7.71 8.02
C HIS A 52 -14.02 -7.15 7.37
N ALA A 53 -13.43 -7.85 6.41
CA ALA A 53 -12.26 -7.37 5.68
C ALA A 53 -12.55 -6.09 4.89
N VAL A 54 -13.70 -5.99 4.26
CA VAL A 54 -14.17 -4.78 3.56
C VAL A 54 -14.35 -3.62 4.56
N GLY A 55 -14.91 -3.90 5.74
CA GLY A 55 -15.06 -2.92 6.82
C GLY A 55 -13.73 -2.39 7.32
N ASP A 56 -12.76 -3.27 7.58
CA ASP A 56 -11.42 -2.90 8.04
C ASP A 56 -10.69 -2.06 6.99
N LEU A 57 -10.71 -2.50 5.73
CA LEU A 57 -10.05 -1.77 4.65
C LEU A 57 -10.70 -0.40 4.39
N THR A 58 -12.02 -0.29 4.57
CA THR A 58 -12.75 0.99 4.49
C THR A 58 -12.29 1.96 5.57
N LYS A 59 -12.10 1.51 6.80
CA LYS A 59 -11.60 2.34 7.91
C LYS A 59 -10.16 2.82 7.63
N ILE A 60 -9.30 1.92 7.19
CA ILE A 60 -7.89 2.22 6.90
C ILE A 60 -7.74 3.27 5.79
N ALA A 61 -8.49 3.10 4.71
CA ALA A 61 -8.34 3.91 3.50
C ALA A 61 -9.27 5.12 3.43
N GLY A 62 -10.35 5.14 4.21
CA GLY A 62 -11.40 6.15 4.09
C GLY A 62 -12.20 6.05 2.79
N GLN A 63 -12.13 4.93 2.10
CA GLN A 63 -12.79 4.66 0.83
C GLN A 63 -13.29 3.22 0.79
N LYS A 64 -14.49 3.00 0.26
CA LYS A 64 -15.05 1.64 0.12
C LYS A 64 -14.26 0.83 -0.90
N PRO A 65 -13.74 -0.34 -0.53
CA PRO A 65 -13.04 -1.23 -1.46
C PRO A 65 -14.00 -1.95 -2.40
N VAL A 66 -13.46 -2.45 -3.50
CA VAL A 66 -14.16 -3.33 -4.44
C VAL A 66 -13.89 -4.77 -4.03
N VAL A 67 -14.95 -5.58 -3.99
CA VAL A 67 -14.84 -7.03 -3.76
C VAL A 67 -14.28 -7.68 -5.02
N THR A 68 -13.19 -8.42 -4.86
CA THR A 68 -12.56 -9.17 -5.96
C THR A 68 -13.11 -10.58 -6.02
N LYS A 69 -13.41 -11.04 -7.25
CA LYS A 69 -14.02 -12.33 -7.52
C LYS A 69 -13.03 -13.26 -8.25
N ALA A 70 -13.16 -14.56 -8.02
CA ALA A 70 -12.39 -15.56 -8.73
C ALA A 70 -12.72 -15.53 -10.22
N ARG A 71 -11.68 -15.55 -11.06
CA ARG A 71 -11.81 -15.57 -12.53
C ARG A 71 -12.00 -16.96 -13.10
N LYS A 72 -11.47 -17.97 -12.43
CA LYS A 72 -11.51 -19.38 -12.85
C LYS A 72 -11.90 -20.27 -11.67
N ALA A 73 -12.60 -21.35 -11.95
CA ALA A 73 -12.86 -22.38 -10.96
C ALA A 73 -11.59 -23.24 -10.77
N ILE A 74 -11.22 -23.48 -9.51
CA ILE A 74 -10.11 -24.36 -9.12
C ILE A 74 -10.60 -25.29 -8.03
N ALA A 75 -10.74 -26.59 -8.37
CA ALA A 75 -11.29 -27.59 -7.46
C ALA A 75 -10.43 -27.79 -6.21
N GLY A 76 -9.10 -27.72 -6.32
CA GLY A 76 -8.18 -27.86 -5.19
C GLY A 76 -8.36 -26.79 -4.10
N PHE A 77 -8.81 -25.60 -4.46
CA PHE A 77 -9.12 -24.51 -3.53
C PHE A 77 -10.61 -24.38 -3.23
N LYS A 78 -11.45 -25.27 -3.73
CA LYS A 78 -12.91 -25.24 -3.56
C LYS A 78 -13.56 -23.92 -4.01
N ILE A 79 -12.98 -23.26 -5.01
CA ILE A 79 -13.50 -22.02 -5.60
C ILE A 79 -14.14 -22.28 -6.95
N ARG A 80 -15.24 -21.54 -7.20
CA ARG A 80 -15.89 -21.44 -8.51
C ARG A 80 -15.72 -20.05 -9.07
N GLU A 81 -15.88 -19.90 -10.37
CA GLU A 81 -15.90 -18.60 -11.01
C GLU A 81 -16.96 -17.68 -10.38
N GLY A 82 -16.59 -16.43 -10.16
CA GLY A 82 -17.46 -15.43 -9.52
C GLY A 82 -17.49 -15.46 -7.99
N TYR A 83 -16.81 -16.41 -7.33
CA TYR A 83 -16.76 -16.41 -5.86
C TYR A 83 -15.97 -15.19 -5.34
N PRO A 84 -16.52 -14.46 -4.34
CA PRO A 84 -15.81 -13.38 -3.70
C PRO A 84 -14.66 -13.92 -2.84
N ILE A 85 -13.43 -13.53 -3.13
CA ILE A 85 -12.21 -14.07 -2.49
C ILE A 85 -11.29 -13.01 -1.90
N GLY A 86 -11.63 -11.74 -2.03
CA GLY A 86 -10.84 -10.66 -1.50
C GLY A 86 -11.45 -9.30 -1.73
N CYS A 87 -10.73 -8.28 -1.35
CA CYS A 87 -11.10 -6.89 -1.60
C CYS A 87 -9.87 -6.04 -1.91
N MET A 88 -10.04 -5.03 -2.74
CA MET A 88 -8.98 -4.11 -3.12
C MET A 88 -9.51 -2.70 -3.33
N LEU A 89 -8.62 -1.75 -3.21
CA LEU A 89 -8.89 -0.36 -3.55
C LEU A 89 -7.63 0.34 -4.06
N THR A 90 -7.83 1.45 -4.75
CA THR A 90 -6.75 2.29 -5.26
C THR A 90 -6.92 3.71 -4.73
N LEU A 91 -5.86 4.24 -4.13
CA LEU A 91 -5.79 5.60 -3.63
C LEU A 91 -4.99 6.48 -4.59
N ARG A 92 -5.50 7.68 -4.85
CA ARG A 92 -4.87 8.71 -5.68
C ARG A 92 -5.01 10.10 -5.05
N GLY A 93 -4.17 11.03 -5.48
CA GLY A 93 -4.25 12.43 -5.05
C GLY A 93 -4.07 12.62 -3.55
N ASN A 94 -4.86 13.48 -2.93
CA ASN A 94 -4.74 13.82 -1.52
C ASN A 94 -4.88 12.59 -0.60
N ARG A 95 -5.84 11.70 -0.86
CA ARG A 95 -6.04 10.48 -0.06
C ARG A 95 -4.83 9.56 -0.08
N MET A 96 -4.16 9.48 -1.23
CA MET A 96 -2.93 8.70 -1.38
C MET A 96 -1.81 9.26 -0.49
N TYR A 97 -1.60 10.58 -0.50
CA TYR A 97 -0.57 11.21 0.33
C TYR A 97 -0.89 11.15 1.82
N GLU A 98 -2.14 11.30 2.20
CA GLU A 98 -2.58 11.15 3.59
C GLU A 98 -2.39 9.71 4.10
N PHE A 99 -2.73 8.72 3.28
CA PHE A 99 -2.46 7.32 3.60
C PHE A 99 -0.96 7.05 3.73
N LEU A 100 -0.15 7.54 2.79
CA LEU A 100 1.30 7.40 2.82
C LEU A 100 1.91 7.99 4.10
N ASP A 101 1.45 9.17 4.50
CA ASP A 101 1.89 9.82 5.73
C ASP A 101 1.59 8.96 6.96
N ARG A 102 0.37 8.48 7.11
CA ARG A 102 -0.01 7.57 8.21
C ARG A 102 0.76 6.26 8.18
N LEU A 103 0.97 5.69 6.99
CA LEU A 103 1.73 4.46 6.82
C LEU A 103 3.16 4.60 7.35
N VAL A 104 3.86 5.65 6.94
CA VAL A 104 5.27 5.85 7.30
C VAL A 104 5.44 6.32 8.74
N THR A 105 4.61 7.25 9.20
CA THR A 105 4.80 7.88 10.52
C THR A 105 4.18 7.09 11.67
N ILE A 106 3.09 6.39 11.44
CA ILE A 106 2.30 5.73 12.50
C ILE A 106 2.29 4.21 12.35
N ALA A 107 1.90 3.70 11.17
CA ALA A 107 1.67 2.28 10.99
C ALA A 107 2.95 1.44 10.96
N MET A 108 3.94 1.82 10.19
CA MET A 108 5.20 1.06 10.10
C MET A 108 5.94 0.91 11.43
N PRO A 109 6.08 1.97 12.27
CA PRO A 109 6.71 1.82 13.60
C PRO A 109 5.95 0.90 14.55
N ARG A 110 4.66 0.66 14.31
CA ARG A 110 3.81 -0.24 15.12
C ARG A 110 3.89 -1.71 14.70
N ILE A 111 4.60 -2.03 13.63
CA ILE A 111 4.83 -3.41 13.21
C ILE A 111 5.61 -4.13 14.32
N ARG A 112 5.15 -5.31 14.69
CA ARG A 112 5.81 -6.15 15.71
C ARG A 112 7.24 -6.49 15.26
N ASP A 113 8.21 -6.31 16.16
CA ASP A 113 9.65 -6.53 15.89
C ASP A 113 10.17 -5.76 14.66
N PHE A 114 9.72 -4.52 14.50
CA PHE A 114 10.08 -3.72 13.35
C PHE A 114 11.57 -3.37 13.34
N ARG A 115 12.25 -3.78 12.27
CA ARG A 115 13.67 -3.50 12.02
C ARG A 115 13.93 -2.83 10.68
N GLY A 116 12.92 -2.17 10.12
CA GLY A 116 12.92 -1.61 8.77
C GLY A 116 12.27 -2.55 7.75
N ILE A 117 11.97 -2.01 6.58
CA ILE A 117 11.37 -2.73 5.45
C ILE A 117 12.43 -3.12 4.43
N SER A 118 12.19 -4.21 3.71
CA SER A 118 13.12 -4.70 2.70
C SER A 118 13.26 -3.72 1.54
N GLY A 119 14.49 -3.37 1.19
CA GLY A 119 14.79 -2.62 -0.02
C GLY A 119 14.67 -3.43 -1.32
N LYS A 120 14.29 -4.72 -1.25
CA LYS A 120 14.18 -5.63 -2.40
C LYS A 120 12.75 -5.78 -2.93
N GLY A 121 11.77 -5.04 -2.39
CA GLY A 121 10.36 -5.12 -2.81
C GLY A 121 10.02 -4.41 -4.11
N PHE A 122 11.01 -4.03 -4.91
CA PHE A 122 10.83 -3.39 -6.22
C PHE A 122 10.64 -4.43 -7.32
N ASP A 123 9.89 -4.05 -8.36
CA ASP A 123 9.52 -4.92 -9.47
C ASP A 123 10.46 -4.83 -10.71
N GLY A 124 11.54 -4.08 -10.62
CA GLY A 124 12.44 -3.79 -11.74
C GLY A 124 12.01 -2.60 -12.61
N ARG A 125 10.85 -2.02 -12.35
CA ARG A 125 10.26 -0.89 -13.12
C ARG A 125 9.90 0.31 -12.24
N GLY A 126 10.47 0.39 -11.07
CA GLY A 126 10.26 1.52 -10.15
C GLY A 126 8.97 1.46 -9.33
N ASN A 127 8.31 0.33 -9.23
CA ASN A 127 7.18 0.14 -8.33
C ASN A 127 7.62 -0.64 -7.10
N TYR A 128 7.01 -0.36 -5.96
CA TYR A 128 7.36 -0.99 -4.69
C TYR A 128 6.17 -1.72 -4.09
N ASN A 129 6.42 -2.94 -3.61
CA ASN A 129 5.42 -3.77 -2.97
C ASN A 129 5.87 -4.16 -1.56
N VAL A 130 4.98 -4.01 -0.61
CA VAL A 130 5.20 -4.42 0.78
C VAL A 130 3.99 -5.17 1.31
N GLY A 131 4.25 -6.31 1.95
CA GLY A 131 3.24 -7.07 2.68
C GLY A 131 3.24 -6.68 4.15
N VAL A 132 2.07 -6.40 4.68
CA VAL A 132 1.81 -6.20 6.10
C VAL A 132 1.10 -7.43 6.63
N LYS A 133 1.58 -8.00 7.73
CA LYS A 133 1.02 -9.23 8.30
C LYS A 133 -0.26 -9.00 9.10
N GLU A 134 -0.40 -7.84 9.70
CA GLU A 134 -1.48 -7.52 10.64
C GLU A 134 -2.07 -6.14 10.33
N GLN A 135 -3.40 -6.07 10.17
CA GLN A 135 -4.10 -4.79 9.94
C GLN A 135 -4.13 -3.87 11.16
N ILE A 136 -3.88 -4.40 12.35
CA ILE A 136 -3.89 -3.65 13.62
C ILE A 136 -2.79 -2.58 13.75
N ILE A 137 -1.81 -2.58 12.85
CA ILE A 137 -0.79 -1.52 12.82
C ILE A 137 -1.38 -0.15 12.50
N PHE A 138 -2.52 -0.11 11.83
CA PHE A 138 -3.23 1.13 11.53
C PHE A 138 -4.04 1.60 12.74
N PRO A 139 -3.93 2.88 13.13
CA PRO A 139 -4.61 3.41 14.32
C PRO A 139 -6.15 3.40 14.19
N GLU A 140 -6.68 3.35 12.97
CA GLU A 140 -8.12 3.29 12.70
C GLU A 140 -8.75 1.94 13.06
N ILE A 141 -7.93 0.91 13.27
CA ILE A 141 -8.36 -0.43 13.62
C ILE A 141 -8.20 -0.65 15.13
N GLU A 142 -9.29 -0.94 15.79
CA GLU A 142 -9.33 -1.29 17.20
C GLU A 142 -9.22 -2.82 17.35
N TYR A 143 -8.24 -3.29 18.12
CA TYR A 143 -7.99 -4.72 18.33
C TYR A 143 -9.21 -5.48 18.85
N ASP A 144 -9.97 -4.85 19.75
CA ASP A 144 -11.14 -5.48 20.38
C ASP A 144 -12.36 -5.64 19.43
N LYS A 145 -12.34 -4.97 18.29
CA LYS A 145 -13.45 -4.95 17.33
C LYS A 145 -13.20 -5.77 16.06
N ILE A 146 -12.04 -6.38 15.95
CA ILE A 146 -11.73 -7.27 14.83
C ILE A 146 -12.08 -8.71 15.16
N ASP A 147 -12.44 -9.47 14.12
CA ASP A 147 -12.70 -10.90 14.22
C ASP A 147 -11.41 -11.73 14.16
N VAL A 148 -10.54 -11.44 13.18
CA VAL A 148 -9.28 -12.14 12.94
C VAL A 148 -8.21 -11.15 12.45
N LEU A 149 -6.95 -11.43 12.77
CA LEU A 149 -5.80 -10.72 12.20
C LEU A 149 -5.65 -11.08 10.71
N ARG A 150 -5.62 -10.05 9.86
CA ARG A 150 -5.46 -10.21 8.41
C ARG A 150 -4.28 -9.42 7.91
N GLY A 151 -3.55 -10.03 7.00
CA GLY A 151 -2.54 -9.34 6.23
C GLY A 151 -3.11 -8.57 5.05
N MET A 152 -2.33 -7.61 4.57
CA MET A 152 -2.63 -6.87 3.35
C MET A 152 -1.36 -6.61 2.54
N ASN A 153 -1.53 -6.46 1.25
CA ASN A 153 -0.47 -6.03 0.34
C ASN A 153 -0.68 -4.56 -0.03
N ILE A 154 0.39 -3.81 0.04
CA ILE A 154 0.44 -2.40 -0.34
C ILE A 154 1.37 -2.28 -1.53
N SER A 155 0.82 -1.85 -2.68
CA SER A 155 1.59 -1.62 -3.91
C SER A 155 1.65 -0.13 -4.20
N ILE A 156 2.86 0.41 -4.24
CA ILE A 156 3.12 1.82 -4.55
C ILE A 156 3.60 1.90 -5.99
N THR A 157 2.81 2.50 -6.84
CA THR A 157 3.13 2.72 -8.25
C THR A 157 3.71 4.11 -8.44
N THR A 158 4.88 4.18 -9.09
CA THR A 158 5.57 5.43 -9.37
C THR A 158 5.80 5.62 -10.87
N THR A 159 6.23 6.82 -11.26
CA THR A 159 6.66 7.12 -12.63
C THR A 159 8.15 6.89 -12.83
N ALA A 160 8.87 6.39 -11.83
CA ALA A 160 10.30 6.10 -11.93
C ALA A 160 10.58 5.06 -13.02
N LYS A 161 11.66 5.24 -13.74
CA LYS A 161 12.10 4.31 -14.80
C LYS A 161 12.90 3.14 -14.24
N THR A 162 13.62 3.38 -13.15
CA THR A 162 14.48 2.39 -12.48
C THR A 162 14.11 2.25 -11.00
N ASP A 163 14.50 1.12 -10.42
CA ASP A 163 14.29 0.87 -9.00
C ASP A 163 15.12 1.81 -8.10
N GLU A 164 16.26 2.26 -8.58
CA GLU A 164 17.11 3.23 -7.87
C GLU A 164 16.43 4.57 -7.72
N GLU A 165 15.81 5.08 -8.79
CA GLU A 165 15.02 6.31 -8.75
C GLU A 165 13.83 6.19 -7.81
N ALA A 166 13.11 5.06 -7.88
CA ALA A 166 11.98 4.79 -6.99
C ALA A 166 12.40 4.67 -5.53
N LYS A 167 13.52 3.99 -5.26
CA LYS A 167 14.07 3.87 -3.91
C LYS A 167 14.46 5.24 -3.35
N ALA A 168 15.09 6.09 -4.16
CA ALA A 168 15.42 7.45 -3.76
C ALA A 168 14.17 8.30 -3.48
N LEU A 169 13.12 8.16 -4.30
CA LEU A 169 11.84 8.82 -4.09
C LEU A 169 11.20 8.42 -2.75
N LEU A 170 11.11 7.11 -2.49
CA LEU A 170 10.54 6.61 -1.25
C LEU A 170 11.40 6.96 -0.02
N ALA A 171 12.72 6.92 -0.16
CA ALA A 171 13.64 7.35 0.91
C ALA A 171 13.45 8.84 1.26
N ALA A 172 13.19 9.69 0.27
CA ALA A 172 12.87 11.10 0.49
C ALA A 172 11.57 11.29 1.29
N PHE A 173 10.60 10.37 1.15
CA PHE A 173 9.41 10.30 2.00
C PHE A 173 9.66 9.60 3.36
N LYS A 174 10.91 9.37 3.72
CA LYS A 174 11.31 8.76 4.99
C LYS A 174 10.84 7.31 5.19
N PHE A 175 10.75 6.55 4.10
CA PHE A 175 10.54 5.11 4.20
C PHE A 175 11.70 4.46 4.96
N PRO A 176 11.41 3.65 5.98
CA PRO A 176 12.43 3.04 6.83
C PRO A 176 13.02 1.78 6.18
N PHE A 177 13.76 1.93 5.10
CA PHE A 177 14.46 0.81 4.46
C PHE A 177 15.55 0.25 5.38
N LYS A 178 15.70 -1.08 5.38
CA LYS A 178 16.87 -1.73 5.95
C LYS A 178 18.10 -1.43 5.09
N ASN A 179 19.20 -1.13 5.75
CA ASN A 179 20.51 -1.06 5.11
C ASN A 179 20.98 -2.47 4.71
#